data_d75a5546c3b7c02e5aed33bb82f9b195
#
_entry.id   d75a5546c3b7c02e5aed33bb82f9b195
#
_cell.length_a   1.000
_cell.length_b   1.000
_cell.length_c   1.000
_cell.angle_alpha   90.00
_cell.angle_beta   90.00
_cell.angle_gamma   90.00
#
_symmetry.space_group_name_H-M   'P 1'
#
loop_
_entity.id
_entity.type
_entity.pdbx_description
1 polymer ?
#
loop_
_entity_poly.entity_id
_entity_poly.type
_entity_poly.pdbx_seq_one_letter_code
_entity_poly.pdbx_strand_id
1 'polypeptide(L)'
;MGDYKLTPECITAYGRYLKQEEKSTATQEKYLRDITVFVRWLGSSPVTKESVTGWKEHLQAEGRAPTTINTALSALNGLFRFLGWEDCRAKFLKIQRRMFRDQSRELTRADYDRLIATAQERSQNRLALLMETICATGIRVSEVRYICLLYTSPSPRDTR
;
A
#
# COMPACT_ATOMS: atom_id res chain seq x y z
N MET A 1 -21.67 -23.43 -12.35
CA MET A 1 -20.59 -22.44 -12.38
C MET A 1 -21.10 -21.28 -13.21
N GLY A 2 -21.22 -20.11 -12.63
CA GLY A 2 -21.75 -18.95 -13.35
C GLY A 2 -20.64 -18.30 -14.18
N ASP A 3 -20.94 -18.05 -15.44
CA ASP A 3 -20.09 -17.20 -16.28
C ASP A 3 -20.37 -15.74 -15.96
N TYR A 4 -19.66 -15.21 -14.95
CA TYR A 4 -19.82 -13.83 -14.53
C TYR A 4 -19.09 -12.87 -15.47
N LYS A 5 -19.69 -11.71 -15.73
CA LYS A 5 -19.10 -10.68 -16.58
C LYS A 5 -18.86 -9.41 -15.78
N LEU A 6 -17.61 -8.96 -15.68
CA LEU A 6 -17.28 -7.68 -15.06
C LEU A 6 -17.54 -6.57 -16.07
N THR A 7 -18.51 -5.70 -15.72
CA THR A 7 -18.83 -4.51 -16.50
C THR A 7 -18.31 -3.25 -15.79
N PRO A 8 -18.11 -2.13 -16.49
CA PRO A 8 -17.72 -0.86 -15.88
C PRO A 8 -18.68 -0.40 -14.77
N GLU A 9 -19.98 -0.75 -14.90
CA GLU A 9 -21.02 -0.42 -13.93
C GLU A 9 -20.77 -1.14 -12.59
N CYS A 10 -20.34 -2.42 -12.63
CA CYS A 10 -19.98 -3.19 -11.44
C CYS A 10 -18.83 -2.52 -10.67
N ILE A 11 -17.81 -2.02 -11.40
CA ILE A 11 -16.64 -1.36 -10.80
C ILE A 11 -17.06 -0.02 -10.19
N THR A 12 -17.89 0.73 -10.90
CA THR A 12 -18.42 2.02 -10.42
C THR A 12 -19.31 1.83 -9.18
N ALA A 13 -20.17 0.82 -9.18
CA ALA A 13 -21.01 0.47 -8.04
C ALA A 13 -20.16 0.07 -6.82
N TYR A 14 -19.11 -0.73 -7.04
CA TYR A 14 -18.18 -1.09 -5.98
C TYR A 14 -17.41 0.11 -5.43
N GLY A 15 -17.02 1.06 -6.28
CA GLY A 15 -16.41 2.31 -5.83
C GLY A 15 -17.32 3.11 -4.90
N ARG A 16 -18.62 3.20 -5.21
CA ARG A 16 -19.62 3.81 -4.33
C ARG A 16 -19.79 3.06 -3.01
N TYR A 17 -19.82 1.73 -3.07
CA TYR A 17 -19.87 0.87 -1.89
C TYR A 17 -18.65 1.10 -0.97
N LEU A 18 -17.42 1.15 -1.52
CA LEU A 18 -16.22 1.41 -0.73
C LEU A 18 -16.27 2.78 -0.02
N LYS A 19 -16.90 3.77 -0.65
CA LYS A 19 -17.12 5.09 -0.04
C LYS A 19 -18.17 5.02 1.09
N GLN A 20 -19.24 4.28 0.91
CA GLN A 20 -20.25 4.06 1.96
C GLN A 20 -19.68 3.29 3.16
N GLU A 21 -18.75 2.35 2.91
CA GLU A 21 -17.99 1.63 3.94
C GLU A 21 -16.87 2.48 4.56
N GLU A 22 -16.85 3.77 4.34
CA GLU A 22 -15.90 4.74 4.91
C GLU A 22 -14.42 4.35 4.70
N LYS A 23 -14.10 3.62 3.62
CA LYS A 23 -12.70 3.30 3.28
C LYS A 23 -11.95 4.59 2.92
N SER A 24 -10.69 4.70 3.37
CA SER A 24 -9.86 5.85 3.01
C SER A 24 -9.72 6.00 1.49
N THR A 25 -9.60 7.24 1.01
CA THR A 25 -9.44 7.55 -0.43
C THR A 25 -8.30 6.74 -1.05
N ALA A 26 -7.14 6.65 -0.35
CA ALA A 26 -6.01 5.85 -0.81
C ALA A 26 -6.34 4.35 -0.97
N THR A 27 -7.18 3.79 -0.08
CA THR A 27 -7.64 2.40 -0.18
C THR A 27 -8.59 2.22 -1.35
N GLN A 28 -9.53 3.15 -1.55
CA GLN A 28 -10.47 3.12 -2.67
C GLN A 28 -9.73 3.15 -4.01
N GLU A 29 -8.84 4.12 -4.19
CA GLU A 29 -8.03 4.27 -5.40
C GLU A 29 -7.18 3.03 -5.70
N LYS A 30 -6.53 2.48 -4.64
CA LYS A 30 -5.72 1.29 -4.80
C LYS A 30 -6.56 0.08 -5.23
N TYR A 31 -7.71 -0.14 -4.59
CA TYR A 31 -8.59 -1.27 -4.92
C TYR A 31 -9.11 -1.16 -6.35
N LEU A 32 -9.60 0.01 -6.74
CA LEU A 32 -10.11 0.22 -8.10
C LEU A 32 -9.02 0.06 -9.15
N ARG A 33 -7.79 0.53 -8.88
CA ARG A 33 -6.64 0.32 -9.75
C ARG A 33 -6.31 -1.16 -9.91
N ASP A 34 -6.24 -1.92 -8.81
CA ASP A 34 -5.89 -3.34 -8.86
C ASP A 34 -6.98 -4.15 -9.60
N ILE A 35 -8.26 -3.80 -9.43
CA ILE A 35 -9.39 -4.38 -10.18
C ILE A 35 -9.28 -4.03 -11.67
N THR A 36 -8.95 -2.79 -12.02
CA THR A 36 -8.78 -2.36 -13.42
C THR A 36 -7.65 -3.12 -14.11
N VAL A 37 -6.54 -3.38 -13.40
CA VAL A 37 -5.44 -4.20 -13.93
C VAL A 37 -5.91 -5.62 -14.21
N PHE A 38 -6.69 -6.23 -13.30
CA PHE A 38 -7.26 -7.55 -13.51
C PHE A 38 -8.20 -7.59 -14.72
N VAL A 39 -9.12 -6.63 -14.85
CA VAL A 39 -10.06 -6.55 -15.98
C VAL A 39 -9.32 -6.43 -17.30
N ARG A 40 -8.25 -5.63 -17.35
CA ARG A 40 -7.42 -5.48 -18.54
C ARG A 40 -6.74 -6.80 -18.92
N TRP A 41 -6.24 -7.54 -17.94
CA TRP A 41 -5.62 -8.84 -18.16
C TRP A 41 -6.65 -9.89 -18.60
N LEU A 42 -7.84 -9.89 -18.00
CA LEU A 42 -8.94 -10.82 -18.28
C LEU A 42 -9.49 -10.65 -19.72
N GLY A 43 -9.49 -9.40 -20.22
CA GLY A 43 -10.06 -9.07 -21.53
C GLY A 43 -11.57 -9.36 -21.59
N SER A 44 -11.97 -10.12 -22.62
CA SER A 44 -13.38 -10.48 -22.86
C SER A 44 -13.81 -11.78 -22.17
N SER A 45 -12.89 -12.45 -21.46
CA SER A 45 -13.17 -13.75 -20.82
C SER A 45 -14.10 -13.59 -19.61
N PRO A 46 -14.91 -14.62 -19.29
CA PRO A 46 -15.73 -14.59 -18.09
C PRO A 46 -14.87 -14.67 -16.82
N VAL A 47 -15.41 -14.14 -15.72
CA VAL A 47 -14.81 -14.28 -14.41
C VAL A 47 -15.19 -15.63 -13.85
N THR A 48 -14.21 -16.49 -13.69
CA THR A 48 -14.33 -17.79 -13.05
C THR A 48 -13.24 -17.93 -11.99
N LYS A 49 -13.34 -18.94 -11.15
CA LYS A 49 -12.29 -19.25 -10.19
C LYS A 49 -10.95 -19.54 -10.87
N GLU A 50 -11.01 -20.22 -12.02
CA GLU A 50 -9.85 -20.56 -12.84
C GLU A 50 -9.18 -19.29 -13.39
N SER A 51 -9.96 -18.33 -13.91
CA SER A 51 -9.41 -17.06 -14.41
C SER A 51 -8.74 -16.25 -13.30
N VAL A 52 -9.32 -16.22 -12.09
CA VAL A 52 -8.70 -15.52 -10.93
C VAL A 52 -7.44 -16.23 -10.45
N THR A 53 -7.43 -17.58 -10.49
CA THR A 53 -6.22 -18.35 -10.15
C THR A 53 -5.13 -18.15 -11.19
N GLY A 54 -5.48 -18.18 -12.47
CA GLY A 54 -4.53 -17.90 -13.57
C GLY A 54 -3.93 -16.49 -13.48
N TRP A 55 -4.73 -15.49 -13.10
CA TRP A 55 -4.20 -14.15 -12.86
C TRP A 55 -3.22 -14.10 -11.68
N LYS A 56 -3.51 -14.83 -10.60
CA LYS A 56 -2.58 -14.95 -9.46
C LYS A 56 -1.25 -15.58 -9.90
N GLU A 57 -1.29 -16.64 -10.72
CA GLU A 57 -0.11 -17.29 -11.29
C GLU A 57 0.67 -16.35 -12.23
N HIS A 58 -0.04 -15.59 -13.04
CA HIS A 58 0.56 -14.56 -13.90
C HIS A 58 1.34 -13.52 -13.09
N LEU A 59 0.76 -12.99 -12.00
CA LEU A 59 1.46 -12.05 -11.11
C LEU A 59 2.69 -12.67 -10.42
N GLN A 60 2.64 -13.97 -10.12
CA GLN A 60 3.80 -14.70 -9.59
C GLN A 60 4.89 -14.84 -10.66
N ALA A 61 4.54 -15.16 -11.89
CA ALA A 61 5.46 -15.25 -13.01
C ALA A 61 6.13 -13.91 -13.35
N GLU A 62 5.41 -12.78 -13.16
CA GLU A 62 5.99 -11.43 -13.23
C GLU A 62 6.97 -11.11 -12.08
N GLY A 63 7.18 -12.00 -11.12
CA GLY A 63 8.06 -11.77 -9.97
C GLY A 63 7.49 -10.80 -8.93
N ARG A 64 6.18 -10.56 -8.90
CA ARG A 64 5.56 -9.69 -7.89
C ARG A 64 5.72 -10.28 -6.48
N ALA A 65 5.98 -9.43 -5.50
CA ALA A 65 6.07 -9.86 -4.12
C ALA A 65 4.74 -10.47 -3.62
N PRO A 66 4.76 -11.58 -2.84
CA PRO A 66 3.56 -12.22 -2.33
C PRO A 66 2.60 -11.29 -1.58
N THR A 67 3.14 -10.29 -0.85
CA THR A 67 2.37 -9.25 -0.18
C THR A 67 1.58 -8.39 -1.17
N THR A 68 2.20 -8.01 -2.30
CA THR A 68 1.57 -7.23 -3.36
C THR A 68 0.45 -8.03 -4.03
N ILE A 69 0.71 -9.31 -4.34
CA ILE A 69 -0.30 -10.21 -4.92
C ILE A 69 -1.48 -10.35 -3.97
N ASN A 70 -1.25 -10.61 -2.69
CA ASN A 70 -2.32 -10.75 -1.69
C ASN A 70 -3.13 -9.45 -1.54
N THR A 71 -2.51 -8.27 -1.68
CA THR A 71 -3.25 -7.01 -1.65
C THR A 71 -4.18 -6.89 -2.85
N ALA A 72 -3.71 -7.25 -4.05
CA ALA A 72 -4.53 -7.25 -5.26
C ALA A 72 -5.66 -8.28 -5.19
N LEU A 73 -5.40 -9.49 -4.67
CA LEU A 73 -6.43 -10.48 -4.39
C LEU A 73 -7.45 -10.01 -3.34
N SER A 74 -7.02 -9.20 -2.37
CA SER A 74 -7.92 -8.61 -1.37
C SER A 74 -8.94 -7.67 -2.02
N ALA A 75 -8.50 -6.85 -2.99
CA ALA A 75 -9.38 -5.99 -3.77
C ALA A 75 -10.40 -6.79 -4.58
N LEU A 76 -9.97 -7.84 -5.29
CA LEU A 76 -10.86 -8.71 -6.07
C LEU A 76 -11.83 -9.49 -5.19
N ASN A 77 -11.36 -10.12 -4.12
CA ASN A 77 -12.22 -10.85 -3.19
C ASN A 77 -13.27 -9.93 -2.53
N GLY A 78 -12.90 -8.67 -2.29
CA GLY A 78 -13.84 -7.65 -1.83
C GLY A 78 -14.92 -7.34 -2.85
N LEU A 79 -14.54 -7.15 -4.12
CA LEU A 79 -15.46 -6.96 -5.23
C LEU A 79 -16.39 -8.16 -5.40
N PHE A 80 -15.85 -9.38 -5.40
CA PHE A 80 -16.66 -10.60 -5.58
C PHE A 80 -17.63 -10.80 -4.43
N ARG A 81 -17.25 -10.49 -3.20
CA ARG A 81 -18.18 -10.49 -2.07
C ARG A 81 -19.31 -9.47 -2.27
N PHE A 82 -19.00 -8.28 -2.72
CA PHE A 82 -20.01 -7.25 -3.00
C PHE A 82 -21.00 -7.68 -4.09
N LEU A 83 -20.51 -8.38 -5.13
CA LEU A 83 -21.33 -8.89 -6.23
C LEU A 83 -22.01 -10.23 -5.93
N GLY A 84 -21.74 -10.86 -4.78
CA GLY A 84 -22.27 -12.18 -4.43
C GLY A 84 -21.59 -13.34 -5.17
N TRP A 85 -20.39 -13.14 -5.77
CA TRP A 85 -19.65 -14.15 -6.54
C TRP A 85 -18.65 -14.90 -5.63
N GLU A 86 -19.14 -15.54 -4.59
CA GLU A 86 -18.30 -16.19 -3.57
C GLU A 86 -17.45 -17.34 -4.14
N ASP A 87 -17.97 -18.02 -5.17
CA ASP A 87 -17.30 -19.12 -5.87
C ASP A 87 -16.05 -18.69 -6.65
N CYS A 88 -15.95 -17.41 -7.05
CA CYS A 88 -14.79 -16.85 -7.76
C CYS A 88 -13.64 -16.43 -6.85
N ARG A 89 -13.82 -16.41 -5.54
CA ARG A 89 -12.80 -15.92 -4.60
C ARG A 89 -11.57 -16.82 -4.57
N ALA A 90 -10.38 -16.19 -4.67
CA ALA A 90 -9.10 -16.88 -4.60
C ALA A 90 -8.53 -16.92 -3.17
N LYS A 91 -7.83 -17.99 -2.86
CA LYS A 91 -7.04 -18.10 -1.62
C LYS A 91 -5.77 -17.25 -1.73
N PHE A 92 -5.44 -16.58 -0.62
CA PHE A 92 -4.19 -15.84 -0.50
C PHE A 92 -2.95 -16.74 -0.54
N LEU A 93 -1.85 -16.17 -1.00
CA LEU A 93 -0.55 -16.81 -0.88
C LEU A 93 -0.12 -16.86 0.60
N LYS A 94 0.42 -17.98 1.02
CA LYS A 94 1.03 -18.09 2.36
C LYS A 94 2.31 -17.27 2.38
N ILE A 95 2.37 -16.31 3.30
CA ILE A 95 3.55 -15.48 3.50
C ILE A 95 4.28 -16.03 4.72
N GLN A 96 5.47 -16.60 4.51
CA GLN A 96 6.38 -16.88 5.61
C GLN A 96 6.93 -15.55 6.15
N ARG A 97 6.55 -15.20 7.36
CA ARG A 97 7.20 -14.09 8.07
C ARG A 97 8.60 -14.56 8.49
N ARG A 98 9.63 -13.99 7.89
CA ARG A 98 10.98 -14.19 8.40
C ARG A 98 11.05 -13.57 9.80
N MET A 99 11.40 -14.38 10.80
CA MET A 99 11.52 -13.90 12.20
C MET A 99 12.69 -12.91 12.35
N PHE A 100 13.69 -13.00 11.50
CA PHE A 100 14.86 -12.12 11.52
C PHE A 100 14.82 -11.19 10.30
N ARG A 101 15.03 -9.90 10.54
CA ARG A 101 15.21 -8.93 9.46
C ARG A 101 16.53 -9.23 8.74
N ASP A 102 16.53 -8.96 7.45
CA ASP A 102 17.74 -9.00 6.64
C ASP A 102 18.59 -7.77 7.02
N GLN A 103 19.69 -7.99 7.73
CA GLN A 103 20.59 -6.92 8.19
C GLN A 103 21.14 -6.08 7.02
N SER A 104 21.21 -6.64 5.81
CA SER A 104 21.63 -5.91 4.62
C SER A 104 20.69 -4.77 4.22
N ARG A 105 19.47 -4.74 4.77
CA ARG A 105 18.45 -3.70 4.54
C ARG A 105 18.32 -2.72 5.69
N GLU A 106 19.13 -2.85 6.73
CA GLU A 106 19.13 -1.94 7.86
C GLU A 106 20.19 -0.85 7.64
N LEU A 107 19.79 0.39 7.91
CA LEU A 107 20.70 1.52 7.87
C LEU A 107 21.64 1.43 9.08
N THR A 108 22.94 1.30 8.84
CA THR A 108 23.92 1.34 9.91
C THR A 108 24.12 2.78 10.43
N ARG A 109 24.69 2.94 11.61
CA ARG A 109 25.05 4.26 12.13
C ARG A 109 25.99 5.00 11.19
N ALA A 110 26.97 4.31 10.63
CA ALA A 110 27.90 4.91 9.66
C ALA A 110 27.21 5.37 8.38
N ASP A 111 26.21 4.61 7.88
CA ASP A 111 25.43 5.04 6.71
C ASP A 111 24.58 6.28 7.01
N TYR A 112 23.99 6.35 8.20
CA TYR A 112 23.24 7.50 8.65
C TYR A 112 24.13 8.75 8.72
N ASP A 113 25.27 8.66 9.40
CA ASP A 113 26.20 9.78 9.55
C ASP A 113 26.71 10.27 8.19
N ARG A 114 26.99 9.34 7.26
CA ARG A 114 27.36 9.66 5.87
C ARG A 114 26.26 10.38 5.10
N LEU A 115 25.00 9.96 5.27
CA LEU A 115 23.85 10.62 4.63
C LEU A 115 23.70 12.07 5.11
N ILE A 116 23.80 12.31 6.41
CA ILE A 116 23.72 13.65 6.99
C ILE A 116 24.86 14.54 6.47
N ALA A 117 26.11 14.06 6.56
CA ALA A 117 27.28 14.78 6.07
C ALA A 117 27.14 15.16 4.58
N THR A 118 26.75 14.19 3.73
CA THR A 118 26.55 14.43 2.30
C THR A 118 25.46 15.49 2.03
N ALA A 119 24.37 15.47 2.80
CA ALA A 119 23.31 16.48 2.65
C ALA A 119 23.81 17.88 3.03
N GLN A 120 24.61 17.99 4.10
CA GLN A 120 25.23 19.26 4.55
C GLN A 120 26.26 19.78 3.53
N GLU A 121 27.16 18.94 3.04
CA GLU A 121 28.13 19.29 2.00
C GLU A 121 27.47 19.81 0.72
N ARG A 122 26.31 19.27 0.36
CA ARG A 122 25.51 19.73 -0.78
C ARG A 122 24.63 20.95 -0.46
N SER A 123 24.80 21.57 0.69
CA SER A 123 23.99 22.71 1.16
C SER A 123 22.48 22.38 1.27
N GLN A 124 22.12 21.09 1.39
CA GLN A 124 20.74 20.63 1.57
C GLN A 124 20.39 20.54 3.07
N ASN A 125 20.62 21.60 3.82
CA ASN A 125 20.44 21.65 5.27
C ASN A 125 19.04 21.25 5.72
N ARG A 126 18.02 21.62 4.93
CA ARG A 126 16.62 21.24 5.21
C ARG A 126 16.41 19.72 5.13
N LEU A 127 17.08 19.04 4.20
CA LEU A 127 17.04 17.59 4.09
C LEU A 127 17.78 16.92 5.25
N ALA A 128 18.93 17.45 5.66
CA ALA A 128 19.66 16.95 6.82
C ALA A 128 18.80 17.02 8.10
N LEU A 129 18.22 18.19 8.40
CA LEU A 129 17.31 18.37 9.53
C LEU A 129 16.09 17.45 9.47
N LEU A 130 15.54 17.22 8.28
CA LEU A 130 14.41 16.30 8.12
C LEU A 130 14.80 14.86 8.48
N MET A 131 15.95 14.38 8.00
CA MET A 131 16.48 13.05 8.31
C MET A 131 16.78 12.91 9.81
N GLU A 132 17.41 13.90 10.43
CA GLU A 132 17.67 13.94 11.87
C GLU A 132 16.36 13.87 12.67
N THR A 133 15.36 14.68 12.30
CA THR A 133 14.05 14.71 12.95
C THR A 133 13.36 13.36 12.87
N ILE A 134 13.33 12.73 11.69
CA ILE A 134 12.69 11.41 11.48
C ILE A 134 13.41 10.34 12.31
N CYS A 135 14.75 10.34 12.31
CA CYS A 135 15.52 9.35 13.05
C CYS A 135 15.43 9.55 14.58
N ALA A 136 15.37 10.79 15.05
CA ALA A 136 15.26 11.09 16.48
C ALA A 136 13.87 10.79 17.06
N THR A 137 12.80 11.02 16.26
CA THR A 137 11.40 10.92 16.73
C THR A 137 10.71 9.64 16.30
N GLY A 138 11.20 8.94 15.27
CA GLY A 138 10.56 7.77 14.69
C GLY A 138 9.27 8.07 13.93
N ILE A 139 8.98 9.34 13.63
CA ILE A 139 7.78 9.71 12.88
C ILE A 139 7.88 9.27 11.42
N ARG A 140 6.73 9.01 10.80
CA ARG A 140 6.69 8.69 9.37
C ARG A 140 6.91 9.95 8.52
N VAL A 141 7.54 9.79 7.36
CA VAL A 141 7.75 10.91 6.39
C VAL A 141 6.41 11.62 6.08
N SER A 142 5.31 10.89 5.96
CA SER A 142 3.98 11.46 5.73
C SER A 142 3.45 12.31 6.88
N GLU A 143 3.98 12.12 8.09
CA GLU A 143 3.56 12.82 9.31
C GLU A 143 4.35 14.13 9.53
N VAL A 144 5.50 14.28 8.87
CA VAL A 144 6.34 15.50 8.97
C VAL A 144 5.56 16.78 8.68
N ARG A 145 4.62 16.73 7.75
CA ARG A 145 3.74 17.87 7.39
C ARG A 145 2.87 18.37 8.54
N TYR A 146 2.69 17.55 9.58
CA TYR A 146 1.89 17.90 10.77
C TYR A 146 2.75 18.45 11.92
N ILE A 147 4.07 18.49 11.78
CA ILE A 147 4.94 19.15 12.76
C ILE A 147 4.68 20.65 12.67
N CYS A 148 3.96 21.17 13.64
CA CYS A 148 3.67 22.59 13.75
C CYS A 148 4.71 23.27 14.66
N LEU A 149 5.54 24.12 14.12
CA LEU A 149 6.52 24.91 14.89
C LEU A 149 5.87 25.89 15.88
N LEU A 150 4.56 26.19 15.71
CA LEU A 150 3.82 27.08 16.59
C LEU A 150 3.58 26.49 17.99
N TYR A 151 3.65 25.16 18.15
CA TYR A 151 3.52 24.50 19.45
C TYR A 151 4.86 24.26 20.16
N THR A 152 5.99 24.70 19.61
CA THR A 152 7.30 24.71 20.26
C THR A 152 7.55 26.00 21.06
N SER A 153 6.57 26.89 21.19
CA SER A 153 6.61 27.97 22.18
C SER A 153 6.72 27.35 23.57
N PRO A 154 7.65 27.79 24.40
CA PRO A 154 7.73 27.32 25.78
C PRO A 154 6.38 27.45 26.46
N SER A 155 5.95 26.38 27.12
CA SER A 155 4.70 26.41 27.87
C SER A 155 4.75 27.59 28.85
N PRO A 156 3.63 28.29 29.10
CA PRO A 156 3.59 29.33 30.15
C PRO A 156 4.06 28.85 31.54
N ARG A 157 4.27 27.54 31.70
CA ARG A 157 4.84 26.93 32.92
C ARG A 157 6.38 26.90 32.92
N ASP A 158 7.03 27.10 31.77
CA ASP A 158 8.49 27.08 31.65
C ASP A 158 9.13 28.47 31.81
N THR A 159 8.33 29.49 32.08
CA THR A 159 8.76 30.86 32.35
C THR A 159 8.68 31.20 33.83
N ARG A 160 9.33 30.37 34.68
CA ARG A 160 9.60 30.73 36.09
C ARG A 160 11.07 30.64 36.39
#